data_174a6c52ee2db64d30fb7b17be1dae85
#
_entry.id   174a6c52ee2db64d30fb7b17be1dae85
#
_cell.length_a   1.000
_cell.length_b   1.000
_cell.length_c   1.000
_cell.angle_alpha   90.00
_cell.angle_beta   90.00
_cell.angle_gamma   90.00
#
_symmetry.space_group_name_H-M   'P 1'
#
loop_
_entity.id
_entity.type
_entity.pdbx_description
1 polymer ?
#
loop_
_entity_poly.entity_id
_entity_poly.type
_entity_poly.pdbx_seq_one_letter_code
_entity_poly.pdbx_strand_id
1 'polypeptide(L)'
;GLGDVYKRQAHGYMFPDDAMLDVRIFAFYEVPKSASKKKKAAMLAQDIRPTKKPDFDNIGKIICDSLNLVAYHDDSAVVDAQVRKFYSEQPRVEVVIKQIQKG
;
A
#
# COMPACT_ATOMS: atom_id res chain seq x y z
N GLY A 1 11.93 3.93 -4.15
CA GLY A 1 11.37 2.62 -4.02
C GLY A 1 10.11 2.59 -3.18
N LEU A 2 9.45 1.47 -3.14
CA LEU A 2 8.21 1.30 -2.41
C LEU A 2 8.36 1.61 -0.91
N GLY A 3 9.53 1.34 -0.35
CA GLY A 3 9.77 1.58 1.07
C GLY A 3 9.98 3.04 1.45
N ASP A 4 10.34 3.90 0.50
CA ASP A 4 10.70 5.28 0.80
C ASP A 4 9.48 6.16 1.11
N VAL A 5 8.39 5.95 0.40
CA VAL A 5 7.16 6.73 0.60
C VAL A 5 6.62 6.53 2.01
N TYR A 6 6.62 5.29 2.45
CA TYR A 6 6.03 4.93 3.71
C TYR A 6 6.93 5.32 4.90
N LYS A 7 8.25 5.27 4.77
CA LYS A 7 9.17 5.71 5.84
C LYS A 7 8.94 7.16 6.24
N ARG A 8 8.57 8.02 5.30
CA ARG A 8 8.25 9.41 5.58
C ARG A 8 6.98 9.58 6.39
N GLN A 9 5.97 8.73 6.13
CA GLN A 9 4.66 8.84 6.77
C GLN A 9 4.64 8.24 8.17
N ALA A 10 5.43 7.20 8.40
CA ALA A 10 5.49 6.51 9.69
C ALA A 10 6.56 7.09 10.62
N HIS A 11 7.20 8.17 10.21
CA HIS A 11 8.37 8.72 10.90
C HIS A 11 8.05 9.13 12.33
N GLY A 12 8.80 8.56 13.27
CA GLY A 12 8.73 8.93 14.68
C GLY A 12 7.54 8.41 15.46
N TYR A 13 6.69 7.55 14.87
CA TYR A 13 5.54 7.01 15.57
C TYR A 13 5.51 5.49 15.52
N MET A 14 5.34 4.87 16.69
CA MET A 14 5.15 3.43 16.80
C MET A 14 3.90 3.15 17.62
N PHE A 15 3.02 2.30 17.09
CA PHE A 15 1.81 1.92 17.79
C PHE A 15 2.12 1.04 19.00
N PRO A 16 1.29 1.11 20.07
CA PRO A 16 1.48 0.24 21.23
C PRO A 16 1.43 -1.26 20.87
N ASP A 17 2.11 -2.08 21.66
CA ASP A 17 2.18 -3.54 21.41
C ASP A 17 0.83 -4.24 21.45
N ASP A 18 -0.13 -3.71 22.21
CA ASP A 18 -1.46 -4.28 22.33
C ASP A 18 -2.45 -3.71 21.30
N ALA A 19 -1.98 -2.86 20.41
CA ALA A 19 -2.84 -2.26 19.38
C ALA A 19 -3.26 -3.31 18.35
N MET A 20 -4.52 -3.24 17.94
CA MET A 20 -5.03 -3.96 16.78
C MET A 20 -5.00 -2.99 15.59
N LEU A 21 -4.33 -3.35 14.51
CA LEU A 21 -4.06 -2.44 13.42
C LEU A 21 -4.79 -2.85 12.14
N ASP A 22 -5.31 -1.84 11.44
CA ASP A 22 -5.85 -1.93 10.08
C ASP A 22 -4.87 -1.25 9.14
N VAL A 23 -4.30 -2.01 8.21
CA VAL A 23 -3.34 -1.50 7.23
C VAL A 23 -3.99 -1.47 5.86
N ARG A 24 -4.00 -0.29 5.23
CA ARG A 24 -4.51 -0.11 3.88
C ARG A 24 -3.39 0.34 2.98
N ILE A 25 -3.18 -0.41 1.91
CA ILE A 25 -2.10 -0.20 0.97
C ILE A 25 -2.68 0.13 -0.39
N PHE A 26 -2.25 1.25 -0.96
CA PHE A 26 -2.67 1.70 -2.28
C PHE A 26 -1.45 1.69 -3.19
N ALA A 27 -1.37 0.69 -4.07
CA ALA A 27 -0.26 0.54 -4.99
C ALA A 27 -0.61 1.17 -6.34
N PHE A 28 0.12 2.21 -6.73
CA PHE A 28 -0.08 2.93 -7.98
C PHE A 28 0.98 2.51 -8.99
N TYR A 29 0.53 1.90 -10.08
CA TYR A 29 1.38 1.38 -11.14
C TYR A 29 1.49 2.41 -12.25
N GLU A 30 2.64 2.44 -12.89
CA GLU A 30 2.85 3.29 -14.06
C GLU A 30 1.97 2.82 -15.22
N VAL A 31 1.35 3.79 -15.91
CA VAL A 31 0.62 3.52 -17.16
C VAL A 31 1.63 3.16 -18.23
N PRO A 32 1.50 2.01 -18.92
CA PRO A 32 2.45 1.61 -19.95
C PRO A 32 2.53 2.65 -21.07
N LYS A 33 3.75 2.98 -21.47
CA LYS A 33 3.98 3.93 -22.58
C LYS A 33 3.41 3.43 -23.90
N SER A 34 3.35 2.10 -24.06
CA SER A 34 2.84 1.46 -25.27
C SER A 34 1.31 1.44 -25.38
N ALA A 35 0.60 1.81 -24.31
CA ALA A 35 -0.84 1.81 -24.34
C ALA A 35 -1.37 2.93 -25.25
N SER A 36 -2.48 2.67 -25.96
CA SER A 36 -3.15 3.67 -26.78
C SER A 36 -3.71 4.79 -25.90
N LYS A 37 -4.01 5.94 -26.51
CA LYS A 37 -4.62 7.06 -25.77
C LYS A 37 -5.91 6.66 -25.09
N LYS A 38 -6.74 5.88 -25.77
CA LYS A 38 -8.01 5.38 -25.22
C LYS A 38 -7.78 4.48 -24.00
N LYS A 39 -6.78 3.57 -24.09
CA LYS A 39 -6.42 2.70 -22.99
C LYS A 39 -5.84 3.48 -21.82
N LYS A 40 -4.95 4.44 -22.09
CA LYS A 40 -4.37 5.29 -21.03
C LYS A 40 -5.46 6.04 -20.27
N ALA A 41 -6.44 6.60 -20.99
CA ALA A 41 -7.56 7.29 -20.35
C ALA A 41 -8.37 6.36 -19.47
N ALA A 42 -8.64 5.14 -19.92
CA ALA A 42 -9.37 4.14 -19.15
C ALA A 42 -8.58 3.70 -17.91
N MET A 43 -7.26 3.57 -18.02
CA MET A 43 -6.38 3.24 -16.90
C MET A 43 -6.36 4.35 -15.86
N LEU A 44 -6.23 5.59 -16.27
CA LEU A 44 -6.22 6.72 -15.36
C LEU A 44 -7.58 6.96 -14.71
N ALA A 45 -8.67 6.62 -15.42
CA ALA A 45 -10.02 6.67 -14.87
C ALA A 45 -10.33 5.47 -13.95
N GLN A 46 -9.40 4.50 -13.84
CA GLN A 46 -9.53 3.28 -13.06
C GLN A 46 -10.60 2.31 -13.60
N ASP A 47 -10.99 2.46 -14.86
CA ASP A 47 -11.83 1.49 -15.55
C ASP A 47 -11.05 0.21 -15.84
N ILE A 48 -9.74 0.36 -16.09
CA ILE A 48 -8.79 -0.74 -16.22
C ILE A 48 -7.82 -0.63 -15.05
N ARG A 49 -7.71 -1.68 -14.26
CA ARG A 49 -6.82 -1.71 -13.11
C ARG A 49 -5.68 -2.71 -13.34
N PRO A 50 -4.52 -2.55 -12.67
CA PRO A 50 -3.38 -3.43 -12.90
C PRO A 50 -3.66 -4.86 -12.46
N THR A 51 -3.44 -5.80 -13.39
CA THR A 51 -3.54 -7.23 -13.10
C THR A 51 -2.18 -7.92 -13.17
N LYS A 52 -1.11 -7.13 -13.30
CA LYS A 52 0.26 -7.61 -13.43
C LYS A 52 0.97 -7.63 -12.07
N LYS A 53 2.11 -8.27 -12.05
CA LYS A 53 2.97 -8.31 -10.85
C LYS A 53 3.45 -6.90 -10.46
N PRO A 54 3.78 -6.68 -9.19
CA PRO A 54 3.66 -7.65 -8.10
C PRO A 54 2.22 -7.95 -7.71
N ASP A 55 1.98 -9.18 -7.24
CA ASP A 55 0.65 -9.62 -6.78
C ASP A 55 0.28 -8.93 -5.47
N PHE A 56 -1.02 -8.88 -5.18
CA PHE A 56 -1.50 -8.17 -3.99
C PHE A 56 -0.93 -8.73 -2.68
N ASP A 57 -0.76 -10.04 -2.57
CA ASP A 57 -0.21 -10.66 -1.36
C ASP A 57 1.28 -10.34 -1.21
N ASN A 58 2.04 -10.30 -2.29
CA ASN A 58 3.45 -9.89 -2.26
C ASN A 58 3.60 -8.43 -1.83
N ILE A 59 2.76 -7.54 -2.36
CA ILE A 59 2.75 -6.14 -1.95
C ILE A 59 2.48 -6.04 -0.45
N GLY A 60 1.44 -6.73 0.02
CA GLY A 60 1.07 -6.73 1.42
C GLY A 60 2.21 -7.21 2.31
N LYS A 61 2.84 -8.31 1.93
CA LYS A 61 3.95 -8.89 2.68
C LYS A 61 5.16 -7.96 2.75
N ILE A 62 5.56 -7.42 1.61
CA ILE A 62 6.72 -6.51 1.53
C ILE A 62 6.48 -5.27 2.40
N ILE A 63 5.30 -4.68 2.29
CA ILE A 63 4.98 -3.47 3.03
C ILE A 63 4.89 -3.78 4.53
N CYS A 64 4.19 -4.83 4.93
CA CYS A 64 4.07 -5.19 6.35
C CYS A 64 5.43 -5.53 6.96
N ASP A 65 6.29 -6.24 6.24
CA ASP A 65 7.65 -6.52 6.70
C ASP A 65 8.46 -5.23 6.85
N SER A 66 8.30 -4.29 5.94
CA SER A 66 8.98 -2.99 6.01
C SER A 66 8.54 -2.16 7.20
N LEU A 67 7.32 -2.38 7.69
CA LEU A 67 6.76 -1.66 8.83
C LEU A 67 7.22 -2.21 10.18
N ASN A 68 7.78 -3.41 10.21
CA ASN A 68 8.28 -4.01 11.43
C ASN A 68 9.37 -3.12 12.05
N LEU A 69 9.25 -2.84 13.35
CA LEU A 69 10.14 -1.99 14.12
C LEU A 69 10.15 -0.52 13.68
N VAL A 70 9.23 -0.13 12.80
CA VAL A 70 9.07 1.26 12.37
C VAL A 70 7.72 1.81 12.82
N ALA A 71 6.64 1.12 12.47
CA ALA A 71 5.28 1.52 12.84
C ALA A 71 4.72 0.65 13.98
N TYR A 72 5.18 -0.60 14.08
CA TYR A 72 4.79 -1.55 15.12
C TYR A 72 5.94 -2.51 15.37
N HIS A 73 5.92 -3.22 16.51
CA HIS A 73 7.00 -4.14 16.84
C HIS A 73 6.96 -5.41 15.98
N ASP A 74 5.77 -5.88 15.64
CA ASP A 74 5.61 -7.08 14.82
C ASP A 74 4.30 -6.99 14.02
N ASP A 75 4.31 -7.55 12.81
CA ASP A 75 3.14 -7.55 11.93
C ASP A 75 2.00 -8.44 12.42
N SER A 76 2.21 -9.22 13.48
CA SER A 76 1.13 -9.92 14.15
C SER A 76 0.07 -8.97 14.73
N ALA A 77 0.42 -7.70 14.92
CA ALA A 77 -0.53 -6.66 15.35
C ALA A 77 -1.53 -6.28 14.25
N VAL A 78 -1.24 -6.60 12.99
CA VAL A 78 -2.12 -6.29 11.86
C VAL A 78 -3.22 -7.35 11.82
N VAL A 79 -4.45 -6.92 12.12
CA VAL A 79 -5.62 -7.81 12.15
C VAL A 79 -6.50 -7.64 10.92
N ASP A 80 -6.39 -6.51 10.24
CA ASP A 80 -7.04 -6.23 8.97
C ASP A 80 -6.05 -5.63 8.00
N ALA A 81 -6.06 -6.08 6.76
CA ALA A 81 -5.20 -5.53 5.72
C ALA A 81 -5.96 -5.51 4.40
N GLN A 82 -5.76 -4.44 3.65
CA GLN A 82 -6.34 -4.29 2.32
C GLN A 82 -5.28 -3.78 1.36
N VAL A 83 -5.18 -4.42 0.20
CA VAL A 83 -4.29 -3.97 -0.87
C VAL A 83 -5.16 -3.62 -2.07
N ARG A 84 -5.00 -2.41 -2.57
CA ARG A 84 -5.67 -1.94 -3.78
C ARG A 84 -4.64 -1.54 -4.81
N LYS A 85 -4.87 -1.95 -6.05
CA LYS A 85 -3.98 -1.68 -7.17
C LYS A 85 -4.66 -0.70 -8.12
N PHE A 86 -3.95 0.37 -8.44
CA PHE A 86 -4.43 1.43 -9.33
C PHE A 86 -3.36 1.79 -10.34
N TYR A 87 -3.72 2.50 -11.38
CA TYR A 87 -2.78 3.14 -12.30
C TYR A 87 -2.62 4.61 -11.95
N SER A 88 -1.44 5.15 -12.21
CA SER A 88 -1.15 6.57 -12.03
C SER A 88 -0.02 7.00 -12.95
N GLU A 89 0.02 8.27 -13.28
CA GLU A 89 1.16 8.86 -13.97
C GLU A 89 2.39 8.92 -13.07
N GLN A 90 2.18 8.86 -11.75
CA GLN A 90 3.26 8.85 -10.75
C GLN A 90 3.18 7.55 -9.96
N PRO A 91 3.98 6.53 -10.36
CA PRO A 91 4.00 5.25 -9.64
C PRO A 91 4.49 5.46 -8.20
N ARG A 92 3.76 4.88 -7.26
CA ARG A 92 4.06 5.02 -5.84
C ARG A 92 3.25 4.02 -5.03
N VAL A 93 3.55 3.92 -3.75
CA VAL A 93 2.73 3.19 -2.78
C VAL A 93 2.37 4.15 -1.65
N GLU A 94 1.09 4.19 -1.31
CA GLU A 94 0.60 4.93 -0.16
C GLU A 94 0.09 3.93 0.87
N VAL A 95 0.39 4.18 2.14
CA VAL A 95 -0.01 3.29 3.23
C VAL A 95 -0.72 4.10 4.31
N VAL A 96 -1.87 3.59 4.72
CA VAL A 96 -2.63 4.16 5.84
C VAL A 96 -2.74 3.09 6.92
N ILE A 97 -2.32 3.42 8.13
CA ILE A 97 -2.41 2.53 9.29
C ILE A 97 -3.33 3.19 10.31
N LYS A 98 -4.33 2.43 10.73
CA LYS A 98 -5.27 2.88 11.75
C LYS A 98 -5.30 1.91 12.91
N GLN A 99 -5.35 2.43 14.12
CA GLN A 99 -5.58 1.61 15.30
C GLN A 99 -7.09 1.38 15.45
N ILE A 100 -7.47 0.10 15.52
CA ILE A 100 -8.86 -0.27 15.74
C ILE A 100 -9.16 -0.11 17.24
N GLN A 101 -10.22 0.62 17.53
CA GLN A 101 -10.59 0.85 18.93
C GLN A 101 -11.30 -0.36 19.51
N LYS A 102 -10.96 -0.68 20.74
CA LYS A 102 -11.66 -1.72 21.49
C LYS A 102 -13.08 -1.22 21.80
N GLY A 103 -14.03 -1.94 21.29
CA GLY A 103 -15.43 -1.68 21.25
C GLY A 103 -16.19 -0.96 22.32
#